data_fd70f6c5e0831e4cb552dcb9f9fb32fe
#
_entry.id   fd70f6c5e0831e4cb552dcb9f9fb32fe
#
_cell.length_a   1.000
_cell.length_b   1.000
_cell.length_c   1.000
_cell.angle_alpha   90.00
_cell.angle_beta   90.00
_cell.angle_gamma   90.00
#
_symmetry.space_group_name_H-M   'P 1'
#
loop_
_entity.id
_entity.type
_entity.pdbx_description
1 polymer ?
#
loop_
_entity_poly.entity_id
_entity_poly.type
_entity_poly.pdbx_seq_one_letter_code
_entity_poly.pdbx_strand_id
1 'polypeptide(L)'
;MHQDPYVLYLDQDFKIVKQLFWPYGWIRDMCWSTTLNSFILITDNQIYFINNQFEINPASKQDIQQIWFSCTCSNEFLFLSTCQWGSLIYQFKLESSLNLIQQWKPPLTCQDYEGINDIQCNQENLALMIKNPREHTKRIELKSFKTFSTLWSLQLSIGPNIRLFTCCSINTNEWLVVDGTNCHIYQISKDGQFKNSIACPAVPYRANLFASNILAISVENDLNLYRIAV
;
A
#
# COMPACT_ATOMS: atom_id res chain seq x y z
N MET A 1 -7.39 19.33 -20.12
CA MET A 1 -7.81 18.07 -20.78
C MET A 1 -8.02 17.05 -19.66
N HIS A 2 -9.25 16.63 -19.41
CA HIS A 2 -9.47 15.47 -18.55
C HIS A 2 -9.03 14.24 -19.36
N GLN A 3 -7.92 13.62 -19.00
CA GLN A 3 -7.62 12.29 -19.51
C GLN A 3 -8.57 11.32 -18.81
N ASP A 4 -9.30 10.56 -19.59
CA ASP A 4 -10.14 9.49 -19.07
C ASP A 4 -9.26 8.52 -18.29
N PRO A 5 -9.64 8.13 -17.05
CA PRO A 5 -8.83 7.24 -16.24
C PRO A 5 -8.86 5.82 -16.82
N TYR A 6 -7.69 5.22 -16.92
CA TYR A 6 -7.53 3.84 -17.39
C TYR A 6 -6.72 3.02 -16.40
N VAL A 7 -7.07 1.74 -16.29
CA VAL A 7 -6.21 0.72 -15.69
C VAL A 7 -5.47 0.01 -16.81
N LEU A 8 -4.15 0.03 -16.75
CA LEU A 8 -3.28 -0.62 -17.73
C LEU A 8 -2.83 -1.97 -17.21
N TYR A 9 -3.00 -3.01 -18.02
CA TYR A 9 -2.40 -4.31 -17.78
C TYR A 9 -1.17 -4.49 -18.66
N LEU A 10 -0.04 -4.77 -18.02
CA LEU A 10 1.24 -4.96 -18.67
C LEU A 10 1.64 -6.44 -18.60
N ASP A 11 2.29 -6.96 -19.65
CA ASP A 11 2.91 -8.28 -19.62
C ASP A 11 4.27 -8.24 -18.86
N GLN A 12 4.95 -9.39 -18.86
CA GLN A 12 6.27 -9.52 -18.23
C GLN A 12 7.37 -8.69 -18.91
N ASP A 13 7.14 -8.24 -20.15
CA ASP A 13 8.01 -7.35 -20.92
C ASP A 13 7.59 -5.89 -20.79
N PHE A 14 6.63 -5.58 -19.89
CA PHE A 14 6.05 -4.25 -19.65
C PHE A 14 5.34 -3.64 -20.85
N LYS A 15 4.89 -4.46 -21.80
CA LYS A 15 4.05 -4.00 -22.91
C LYS A 15 2.60 -3.97 -22.48
N ILE A 16 1.88 -2.94 -22.92
CA ILE A 16 0.44 -2.83 -22.67
C ILE A 16 -0.28 -3.95 -23.40
N VAL A 17 -0.83 -4.89 -22.66
CA VAL A 17 -1.64 -5.99 -23.17
C VAL A 17 -3.10 -5.58 -23.24
N LYS A 18 -3.56 -4.82 -22.24
CA LYS A 18 -4.93 -4.37 -22.15
C LYS A 18 -5.04 -3.04 -21.45
N GLN A 19 -6.02 -2.25 -21.89
CA GLN A 19 -6.40 -0.98 -21.30
C GLN A 19 -7.89 -1.04 -20.96
N LEU A 20 -8.21 -0.82 -19.68
CA LEU A 20 -9.58 -0.83 -19.18
C LEU A 20 -10.00 0.60 -18.85
N PHE A 21 -11.12 1.05 -19.41
CA PHE A 21 -11.73 2.29 -18.99
C PHE A 21 -12.22 2.17 -17.54
N TRP A 22 -11.91 3.17 -16.71
CA TRP A 22 -12.22 3.20 -15.29
C TRP A 22 -13.16 4.37 -14.94
N PRO A 23 -14.50 4.17 -14.96
CA PRO A 23 -15.46 5.23 -14.71
C PRO A 23 -15.83 5.40 -13.23
N TYR A 24 -15.19 4.66 -12.30
CA TYR A 24 -15.65 4.52 -10.91
C TYR A 24 -14.97 5.49 -9.92
N GLY A 25 -14.40 6.59 -10.44
CA GLY A 25 -13.75 7.60 -9.62
C GLY A 25 -12.26 7.35 -9.37
N TRP A 26 -11.69 8.08 -8.45
CA TRP A 26 -10.25 8.05 -8.20
C TRP A 26 -9.82 6.74 -7.53
N ILE A 27 -8.88 6.01 -8.14
CA ILE A 27 -8.25 4.84 -7.52
C ILE A 27 -7.31 5.33 -6.44
N ARG A 28 -7.57 4.96 -5.19
CA ARG A 28 -6.72 5.28 -4.04
C ARG A 28 -5.53 4.34 -3.94
N ASP A 29 -5.82 3.06 -4.07
CA ASP A 29 -4.81 2.01 -3.95
C ASP A 29 -5.27 0.72 -4.60
N MET A 30 -4.32 -0.22 -4.81
CA MET A 30 -4.61 -1.55 -5.32
C MET A 30 -3.63 -2.60 -4.76
N CYS A 31 -4.12 -3.82 -4.62
CA CYS A 31 -3.29 -4.99 -4.29
C CYS A 31 -3.75 -6.22 -5.09
N TRP A 32 -2.88 -7.21 -5.21
CA TRP A 32 -3.19 -8.49 -5.85
C TRP A 32 -3.55 -9.54 -4.81
N SER A 33 -4.67 -10.21 -4.98
CA SER A 33 -5.09 -11.36 -4.17
C SER A 33 -4.88 -12.67 -4.93
N THR A 34 -3.96 -13.49 -4.44
CA THR A 34 -3.74 -14.85 -4.97
C THR A 34 -4.96 -15.74 -4.71
N THR A 35 -5.62 -15.58 -3.58
CA THR A 35 -6.81 -16.36 -3.19
C THR A 35 -7.99 -16.10 -4.10
N LEU A 36 -8.24 -14.85 -4.46
CA LEU A 36 -9.34 -14.47 -5.36
C LEU A 36 -8.91 -14.46 -6.83
N ASN A 37 -7.62 -14.66 -7.11
CA ASN A 37 -7.03 -14.51 -8.43
C ASN A 37 -7.49 -13.21 -9.12
N SER A 38 -7.44 -12.12 -8.38
CA SER A 38 -7.98 -10.81 -8.78
C SER A 38 -7.19 -9.67 -8.19
N PHE A 39 -7.12 -8.56 -8.91
CA PHE A 39 -6.75 -7.28 -8.32
C PHE A 39 -7.90 -6.75 -7.47
N ILE A 40 -7.58 -6.23 -6.31
CA ILE A 40 -8.49 -5.50 -5.43
C ILE A 40 -8.13 -4.03 -5.56
N LEU A 41 -9.07 -3.21 -5.99
CA LEU A 41 -8.91 -1.77 -6.13
C LEU A 41 -9.85 -1.07 -5.15
N ILE A 42 -9.37 -0.02 -4.54
CA ILE A 42 -10.18 0.83 -3.68
C ILE A 42 -10.31 2.23 -4.25
N THR A 43 -11.50 2.78 -4.11
CA THR A 43 -11.81 4.20 -4.29
C THR A 43 -12.12 4.81 -2.93
N ASP A 44 -12.59 6.06 -2.89
CA ASP A 44 -12.94 6.70 -1.61
C ASP A 44 -13.92 5.87 -0.77
N ASN A 45 -14.89 5.24 -1.40
CA ASN A 45 -16.01 4.59 -0.69
C ASN A 45 -16.42 3.23 -1.26
N GLN A 46 -15.67 2.68 -2.21
CA GLN A 46 -15.99 1.42 -2.86
C GLN A 46 -14.75 0.53 -3.02
N ILE A 47 -14.98 -0.77 -3.05
CA ILE A 47 -13.99 -1.80 -3.33
C ILE A 47 -14.41 -2.51 -4.60
N TYR A 48 -13.47 -2.76 -5.49
CA TYR A 48 -13.68 -3.44 -6.76
C TYR A 48 -12.72 -4.60 -6.91
N PHE A 49 -13.17 -5.64 -7.62
CA PHE A 49 -12.34 -6.75 -8.04
C PHE A 49 -12.18 -6.70 -9.56
N ILE A 50 -10.96 -6.88 -10.04
CA ILE A 50 -10.68 -7.10 -11.46
C ILE A 50 -10.09 -8.52 -11.58
N ASN A 51 -10.85 -9.42 -12.18
CA ASN A 51 -10.43 -10.80 -12.37
C ASN A 51 -9.46 -10.94 -13.57
N ASN A 52 -8.99 -12.17 -13.81
CA ASN A 52 -8.08 -12.48 -14.91
C ASN A 52 -8.71 -12.39 -16.32
N GLN A 53 -10.05 -12.29 -16.42
CA GLN A 53 -10.76 -11.95 -17.65
C GLN A 53 -10.91 -10.45 -17.86
N PHE A 54 -10.40 -9.64 -16.90
CA PHE A 54 -10.51 -8.19 -16.88
C PHE A 54 -11.95 -7.66 -16.68
N GLU A 55 -12.79 -8.44 -16.03
CA GLU A 55 -14.10 -8.01 -15.61
C GLU A 55 -14.01 -7.26 -14.29
N ILE A 56 -14.67 -6.09 -14.25
CA ILE A 56 -14.70 -5.22 -13.06
C ILE A 56 -15.99 -5.51 -12.30
N ASN A 57 -15.86 -6.02 -11.09
CA ASN A 57 -16.98 -6.36 -10.22
C ASN A 57 -16.87 -5.56 -8.92
N PRO A 58 -17.91 -4.78 -8.53
CA PRO A 58 -17.92 -4.16 -7.23
C PRO A 58 -18.04 -5.24 -6.15
N ALA A 59 -17.30 -5.06 -5.06
CA ALA A 59 -17.53 -5.87 -3.87
C ALA A 59 -18.96 -5.64 -3.37
N SER A 60 -19.55 -6.66 -2.74
CA SER A 60 -20.86 -6.52 -2.09
C SER A 60 -20.84 -5.32 -1.15
N LYS A 61 -21.90 -4.49 -1.22
CA LYS A 61 -21.99 -3.26 -0.45
C LYS A 61 -21.86 -3.58 1.03
N GLN A 62 -20.80 -3.06 1.62
CA GLN A 62 -20.65 -3.04 3.08
C GLN A 62 -21.32 -1.77 3.58
N ASP A 63 -22.09 -1.84 4.66
CA ASP A 63 -22.69 -0.67 5.31
C ASP A 63 -21.65 0.20 6.06
N ILE A 64 -20.39 0.11 5.63
CA ILE A 64 -19.28 0.83 6.23
C ILE A 64 -19.09 2.15 5.49
N GLN A 65 -19.52 3.23 6.08
CA GLN A 65 -19.32 4.59 5.55
C GLN A 65 -17.95 5.12 5.97
N GLN A 66 -16.92 4.77 5.21
CA GLN A 66 -15.55 5.21 5.44
C GLN A 66 -14.91 5.67 4.13
N ILE A 67 -13.95 6.59 4.23
CA ILE A 67 -13.10 6.96 3.11
C ILE A 67 -11.83 6.10 3.19
N TRP A 68 -11.68 5.19 2.24
CA TRP A 68 -10.54 4.30 2.15
C TRP A 68 -9.31 5.04 1.65
N PHE A 69 -8.13 4.63 2.09
CA PHE A 69 -6.88 5.29 1.73
C PHE A 69 -5.83 4.34 1.17
N SER A 70 -5.54 3.24 1.83
CA SER A 70 -4.60 2.23 1.36
C SER A 70 -5.13 0.82 1.60
N CYS A 71 -4.73 -0.13 0.79
CA CYS A 71 -5.12 -1.53 0.88
C CYS A 71 -3.94 -2.48 0.68
N THR A 72 -4.00 -3.60 1.36
CA THR A 72 -3.08 -4.73 1.17
C THR A 72 -3.77 -6.03 1.51
N CYS A 73 -3.31 -7.14 0.94
CA CYS A 73 -3.89 -8.44 1.26
C CYS A 73 -2.82 -9.51 1.52
N SER A 74 -3.13 -10.40 2.44
CA SER A 74 -2.49 -11.70 2.61
C SER A 74 -3.28 -12.77 1.84
N ASN A 75 -2.92 -14.04 2.01
CA ASN A 75 -3.70 -15.13 1.41
C ASN A 75 -5.13 -15.24 1.99
N GLU A 76 -5.37 -14.81 3.22
CA GLU A 76 -6.65 -14.99 3.90
C GLU A 76 -7.40 -13.68 4.12
N PHE A 77 -6.71 -12.57 4.21
CA PHE A 77 -7.27 -11.31 4.68
C PHE A 77 -6.96 -10.13 3.75
N LEU A 78 -7.94 -9.24 3.64
CA LEU A 78 -7.78 -7.91 3.10
C LEU A 78 -7.72 -6.92 4.27
N PHE A 79 -6.74 -6.04 4.24
CA PHE A 79 -6.60 -4.93 5.18
C PHE A 79 -6.84 -3.61 4.46
N LEU A 80 -7.66 -2.75 5.05
CA LEU A 80 -7.95 -1.42 4.54
C LEU A 80 -7.68 -0.38 5.62
N SER A 81 -6.98 0.71 5.27
CA SER A 81 -6.85 1.88 6.14
C SER A 81 -7.79 3.00 5.71
N THR A 82 -8.12 3.90 6.65
CA THR A 82 -8.96 5.07 6.39
C THR A 82 -8.16 6.36 6.25
N CYS A 83 -8.71 7.33 5.53
CA CYS A 83 -8.05 8.60 5.21
C CYS A 83 -8.05 9.63 6.36
N GLN A 84 -8.76 9.39 7.46
CA GLN A 84 -8.90 10.35 8.55
C GLN A 84 -7.67 10.40 9.48
N TRP A 85 -7.52 11.48 10.24
CA TRP A 85 -6.64 11.52 11.41
C TRP A 85 -7.15 10.55 12.46
N GLY A 86 -6.25 9.84 13.14
CA GLY A 86 -6.63 8.68 13.92
C GLY A 86 -7.12 7.55 13.02
N SER A 87 -6.34 7.23 11.99
CA SER A 87 -6.74 6.24 10.96
C SER A 87 -7.14 4.90 11.57
N LEU A 88 -8.23 4.37 11.06
CA LEU A 88 -8.71 3.02 11.40
C LEU A 88 -8.11 2.00 10.43
N ILE A 89 -8.02 0.77 10.88
CA ILE A 89 -7.69 -0.38 10.02
C ILE A 89 -8.79 -1.42 10.14
N TYR A 90 -9.28 -1.87 9.01
CA TYR A 90 -10.30 -2.90 8.87
C TYR A 90 -9.66 -4.16 8.30
N GLN A 91 -10.01 -5.31 8.87
CA GLN A 91 -9.63 -6.64 8.38
C GLN A 91 -10.87 -7.36 7.89
N PHE A 92 -10.84 -7.75 6.64
CA PHE A 92 -11.88 -8.58 6.02
C PHE A 92 -11.31 -9.95 5.68
N LYS A 93 -12.13 -10.97 5.78
CA LYS A 93 -11.79 -12.28 5.24
C LYS A 93 -11.99 -12.28 3.73
N LEU A 94 -11.02 -12.83 3.00
CA LEU A 94 -11.08 -12.99 1.55
C LEU A 94 -11.84 -14.27 1.20
N GLU A 95 -13.11 -14.10 0.92
CA GLU A 95 -14.02 -15.15 0.45
C GLU A 95 -14.80 -14.61 -0.76
N SER A 96 -15.79 -15.33 -1.23
CA SER A 96 -16.69 -14.87 -2.30
C SER A 96 -17.40 -13.55 -1.97
N SER A 97 -17.55 -13.24 -0.69
CA SER A 97 -17.98 -11.95 -0.15
C SER A 97 -16.97 -11.46 0.89
N LEU A 98 -16.75 -10.15 0.97
CA LEU A 98 -15.89 -9.58 2.01
C LEU A 98 -16.63 -9.59 3.35
N ASN A 99 -16.14 -10.37 4.31
CA ASN A 99 -16.69 -10.43 5.66
C ASN A 99 -15.77 -9.69 6.62
N LEU A 100 -16.30 -8.63 7.26
CA LEU A 100 -15.56 -7.90 8.28
C LEU A 100 -15.29 -8.80 9.48
N ILE A 101 -13.99 -9.00 9.79
CA ILE A 101 -13.53 -9.78 10.93
C ILE A 101 -13.29 -8.89 12.13
N GLN A 102 -12.56 -7.79 11.90
CA GLN A 102 -12.09 -6.93 12.97
C GLN A 102 -11.81 -5.52 12.48
N GLN A 103 -11.91 -4.58 13.40
CA GLN A 103 -11.51 -3.19 13.24
C GLN A 103 -10.57 -2.80 14.37
N TRP A 104 -9.46 -2.17 14.01
CA TRP A 104 -8.57 -1.52 14.96
C TRP A 104 -8.67 -0.01 14.85
N LYS A 105 -8.50 0.65 15.98
CA LYS A 105 -8.58 2.10 16.13
C LYS A 105 -7.47 2.63 17.02
N PRO A 106 -7.22 3.94 17.04
CA PRO A 106 -6.30 4.54 18.00
C PRO A 106 -6.56 4.10 19.45
N PRO A 107 -5.54 3.95 20.27
CA PRO A 107 -4.12 4.17 19.96
C PRO A 107 -3.42 2.94 19.35
N LEU A 108 -4.14 1.85 19.04
CA LEU A 108 -3.54 0.62 18.50
C LEU A 108 -3.00 0.83 17.07
N THR A 109 -3.67 1.64 16.26
CA THR A 109 -3.27 1.92 14.87
C THR A 109 -2.22 3.02 14.80
N CYS A 110 -2.53 4.18 15.36
CA CYS A 110 -1.70 5.37 15.45
C CYS A 110 -2.32 6.28 16.54
N GLN A 111 -1.78 7.47 16.78
CA GLN A 111 -2.43 8.44 17.67
C GLN A 111 -3.58 9.15 16.96
N ASP A 112 -4.51 9.77 17.72
CA ASP A 112 -5.69 10.45 17.18
C ASP A 112 -5.35 11.60 16.21
N TYR A 113 -4.18 12.19 16.35
CA TYR A 113 -3.66 13.28 15.50
C TYR A 113 -2.69 12.81 14.42
N GLU A 114 -2.41 11.51 14.34
CA GLU A 114 -1.58 10.90 13.33
C GLU A 114 -2.43 10.31 12.19
N GLY A 115 -1.79 10.03 11.07
CA GLY A 115 -2.46 9.39 9.92
C GLY A 115 -1.62 8.29 9.32
N ILE A 116 -2.28 7.25 8.84
CA ILE A 116 -1.64 6.16 8.10
C ILE A 116 -1.61 6.54 6.62
N ASN A 117 -0.42 6.63 6.05
CA ASN A 117 -0.21 6.94 4.64
C ASN A 117 -0.26 5.70 3.75
N ASP A 118 0.17 4.57 4.28
CA ASP A 118 0.22 3.32 3.55
C ASP A 118 0.22 2.14 4.49
N ILE A 119 -0.31 1.03 4.03
CA ILE A 119 -0.24 -0.25 4.72
C ILE A 119 0.24 -1.33 3.75
N GLN A 120 1.12 -2.19 4.22
CA GLN A 120 1.61 -3.31 3.41
C GLN A 120 1.79 -4.55 4.25
N CYS A 121 1.28 -5.68 3.77
CA CYS A 121 1.48 -6.93 4.46
C CYS A 121 2.60 -7.77 3.84
N ASN A 122 3.26 -8.53 4.66
CA ASN A 122 3.94 -9.74 4.30
C ASN A 122 3.26 -10.91 5.05
N GLN A 123 3.71 -12.11 4.90
CA GLN A 123 3.10 -13.35 5.41
C GLN A 123 2.24 -13.24 6.69
N GLU A 124 2.76 -12.68 7.79
CA GLU A 124 2.08 -12.63 9.10
C GLU A 124 2.05 -11.24 9.74
N ASN A 125 2.63 -10.25 9.07
CA ASN A 125 2.85 -8.92 9.64
C ASN A 125 2.33 -7.82 8.74
N LEU A 126 1.92 -6.72 9.35
CA LEU A 126 1.43 -5.52 8.70
C LEU A 126 2.38 -4.35 8.98
N ALA A 127 2.99 -3.81 7.95
CA ALA A 127 3.74 -2.56 8.04
C ALA A 127 2.78 -1.38 7.89
N LEU A 128 2.90 -0.41 8.80
CA LEU A 128 2.13 0.83 8.80
C LEU A 128 3.09 2.00 8.58
N MET A 129 2.80 2.80 7.56
CA MET A 129 3.51 4.05 7.29
C MET A 129 2.75 5.20 7.95
N ILE A 130 3.24 5.65 9.09
CA ILE A 130 2.55 6.61 9.96
C ILE A 130 3.21 7.99 9.86
N LYS A 131 2.40 9.03 9.64
CA LYS A 131 2.81 10.44 9.66
C LYS A 131 2.30 11.14 10.92
N ASN A 132 3.16 11.94 11.53
CA ASN A 132 2.83 12.82 12.63
C ASN A 132 2.96 14.28 12.17
N PRO A 133 1.85 14.98 11.90
CA PRO A 133 1.89 16.35 11.41
C PRO A 133 2.30 17.36 12.49
N ARG A 134 2.13 17.03 13.78
CA ARG A 134 2.48 17.92 14.89
C ARG A 134 4.00 18.03 15.09
N GLU A 135 4.67 16.89 14.95
CA GLU A 135 6.13 16.81 15.13
C GLU A 135 6.88 16.82 13.79
N HIS A 136 6.16 16.87 12.68
CA HIS A 136 6.73 16.73 11.32
C HIS A 136 7.59 15.47 11.15
N THR A 137 7.17 14.38 11.77
CA THR A 137 7.89 13.11 11.74
C THR A 137 7.11 12.03 11.00
N LYS A 138 7.83 11.04 10.54
CA LYS A 138 7.27 9.84 9.91
C LYS A 138 7.97 8.62 10.49
N ARG A 139 7.23 7.53 10.61
CA ARG A 139 7.77 6.25 11.04
C ARG A 139 7.12 5.09 10.31
N ILE A 140 7.84 4.00 10.24
CA ILE A 140 7.31 2.70 9.88
C ILE A 140 7.16 1.87 11.15
N GLU A 141 6.00 1.26 11.34
CA GLU A 141 5.75 0.27 12.40
C GLU A 141 5.40 -1.07 11.79
N LEU A 142 6.01 -2.13 12.29
CA LEU A 142 5.61 -3.50 11.96
C LEU A 142 4.74 -4.06 13.08
N LYS A 143 3.56 -4.55 12.70
CA LYS A 143 2.59 -5.14 13.64
C LYS A 143 2.28 -6.59 13.30
N SER A 144 2.04 -7.40 14.32
CA SER A 144 1.54 -8.76 14.14
C SER A 144 0.06 -8.73 13.72
N PHE A 145 -0.36 -9.52 12.73
CA PHE A 145 -1.78 -9.66 12.37
C PHE A 145 -2.64 -10.20 13.52
N LYS A 146 -2.07 -11.15 14.30
CA LYS A 146 -2.83 -11.88 15.31
C LYS A 146 -3.19 -11.04 16.52
N THR A 147 -2.23 -10.25 16.99
CA THR A 147 -2.38 -9.49 18.24
C THR A 147 -2.45 -8.00 18.02
N PHE A 148 -2.10 -7.54 16.84
CA PHE A 148 -1.91 -6.14 16.47
C PHE A 148 -0.89 -5.40 17.36
N SER A 149 -0.04 -6.17 18.06
CA SER A 149 1.07 -5.62 18.83
C SER A 149 2.18 -5.14 17.91
N THR A 150 2.83 -4.05 18.30
CA THR A 150 4.00 -3.52 17.59
C THR A 150 5.18 -4.46 17.84
N LEU A 151 5.77 -4.98 16.76
CA LEU A 151 6.98 -5.81 16.81
C LEU A 151 8.22 -4.92 16.86
N TRP A 152 8.23 -3.86 16.02
CA TRP A 152 9.23 -2.81 16.05
C TRP A 152 8.67 -1.52 15.43
N SER A 153 9.35 -0.41 15.72
CA SER A 153 9.05 0.91 15.16
C SER A 153 10.35 1.62 14.83
N LEU A 154 10.45 2.19 13.63
CA LEU A 154 11.59 2.95 13.17
C LEU A 154 11.14 4.35 12.76
N GLN A 155 11.67 5.35 13.46
CA GLN A 155 11.50 6.75 13.09
C GLN A 155 12.43 7.09 11.94
N LEU A 156 11.89 7.74 10.91
CA LEU A 156 12.67 8.20 9.78
C LEU A 156 12.84 9.72 9.84
N SER A 157 14.08 10.17 9.73
CA SER A 157 14.41 11.60 9.65
C SER A 157 14.00 12.12 8.27
N ILE A 158 12.82 12.70 8.18
CA ILE A 158 12.23 13.13 6.91
C ILE A 158 11.88 14.62 7.01
N GLY A 159 12.20 15.37 5.96
CA GLY A 159 11.91 16.80 5.88
C GLY A 159 10.43 17.16 6.02
N PRO A 160 10.10 18.44 6.19
CA PRO A 160 8.78 18.93 6.62
C PRO A 160 7.64 18.69 5.62
N ASN A 161 7.94 18.36 4.37
CA ASN A 161 6.90 18.15 3.36
C ASN A 161 6.32 16.73 3.45
N ILE A 162 5.03 16.65 3.79
CA ILE A 162 4.29 15.40 4.01
C ILE A 162 3.77 14.85 2.66
N ARG A 163 4.61 14.72 1.65
CA ARG A 163 4.20 14.05 0.41
C ARG A 163 4.41 12.54 0.54
N LEU A 164 3.97 11.83 -0.44
CA LEU A 164 3.93 10.38 -0.57
C LEU A 164 5.00 9.63 0.23
N PHE A 165 4.53 8.76 1.11
CA PHE A 165 5.33 7.95 1.98
C PHE A 165 4.71 6.56 1.99
N THR A 166 5.30 5.65 1.22
CA THR A 166 4.77 4.30 0.99
C THR A 166 5.82 3.25 1.27
N CYS A 167 5.42 2.00 1.39
CA CYS A 167 6.36 0.89 1.55
C CYS A 167 5.98 -0.30 0.68
N CYS A 168 6.95 -1.16 0.43
CA CYS A 168 6.73 -2.50 -0.09
C CYS A 168 7.66 -3.50 0.59
N SER A 169 7.25 -4.76 0.67
CA SER A 169 8.13 -5.82 1.15
C SER A 169 9.07 -6.28 0.03
N ILE A 170 10.35 -6.49 0.39
CA ILE A 170 11.30 -7.20 -0.45
C ILE A 170 11.48 -8.58 0.17
N ASN A 171 11.09 -9.64 -0.55
CA ASN A 171 11.12 -10.98 0.01
C ASN A 171 10.33 -11.05 1.36
N THR A 172 10.54 -12.08 2.16
CA THR A 172 9.75 -12.31 3.37
C THR A 172 10.15 -11.43 4.57
N ASN A 173 11.26 -10.70 4.49
CA ASN A 173 11.92 -10.21 5.70
C ASN A 173 12.43 -8.76 5.65
N GLU A 174 12.33 -8.07 4.52
CA GLU A 174 12.85 -6.72 4.39
C GLU A 174 11.82 -5.79 3.77
N TRP A 175 12.00 -4.50 4.04
CA TRP A 175 11.08 -3.47 3.59
C TRP A 175 11.83 -2.39 2.81
N LEU A 176 11.22 -1.95 1.73
CA LEU A 176 11.59 -0.68 1.09
C LEU A 176 10.59 0.38 1.52
N VAL A 177 11.11 1.51 1.93
CA VAL A 177 10.33 2.70 2.23
C VAL A 177 10.62 3.76 1.18
N VAL A 178 9.58 4.20 0.50
CA VAL A 178 9.65 5.23 -0.54
C VAL A 178 9.37 6.58 0.11
N ASP A 179 10.34 7.47 0.05
CA ASP A 179 10.22 8.85 0.51
C ASP A 179 10.22 9.81 -0.68
N GLY A 180 9.05 10.13 -1.17
CA GLY A 180 8.87 11.08 -2.26
C GLY A 180 9.24 12.52 -1.88
N THR A 181 9.40 12.84 -0.60
CA THR A 181 9.80 14.18 -0.15
C THR A 181 11.27 14.43 -0.37
N ASN A 182 12.10 13.46 0.00
CA ASN A 182 13.56 13.55 -0.12
C ASN A 182 14.12 12.86 -1.36
N CYS A 183 13.25 12.30 -2.21
CA CYS A 183 13.65 11.49 -3.38
C CYS A 183 14.56 10.33 -2.99
N HIS A 184 14.21 9.59 -1.93
CA HIS A 184 14.99 8.45 -1.47
C HIS A 184 14.14 7.20 -1.31
N ILE A 185 14.80 6.05 -1.44
CA ILE A 185 14.27 4.75 -1.03
C ILE A 185 15.18 4.21 0.06
N TYR A 186 14.59 3.85 1.19
CA TYR A 186 15.28 3.28 2.33
C TYR A 186 15.05 1.78 2.40
N GLN A 187 16.10 1.01 2.65
CA GLN A 187 16.02 -0.41 2.92
C GLN A 187 16.05 -0.65 4.44
N ILE A 188 15.04 -1.35 4.93
CA ILE A 188 14.86 -1.66 6.35
C ILE A 188 14.91 -3.19 6.52
N SER A 189 15.69 -3.65 7.49
CA SER A 189 15.78 -5.08 7.82
C SER A 189 14.50 -5.60 8.49
N LYS A 190 14.38 -6.92 8.59
CA LYS A 190 13.28 -7.59 9.32
C LYS A 190 13.15 -7.14 10.77
N ASP A 191 14.24 -6.73 11.40
CA ASP A 191 14.30 -6.30 12.79
C ASP A 191 14.12 -4.78 12.96
N GLY A 192 13.71 -4.09 11.89
CA GLY A 192 13.45 -2.65 11.91
C GLY A 192 14.71 -1.78 11.89
N GLN A 193 15.86 -2.31 11.44
CA GLN A 193 17.10 -1.57 11.35
C GLN A 193 17.29 -0.98 9.96
N PHE A 194 17.70 0.26 9.90
CA PHE A 194 18.11 0.91 8.66
C PHE A 194 19.34 0.19 8.08
N LYS A 195 19.28 -0.21 6.81
CA LYS A 195 20.39 -0.87 6.10
C LYS A 195 21.08 0.05 5.10
N ASN A 196 20.30 0.68 4.24
CA ASN A 196 20.82 1.46 3.13
C ASN A 196 19.80 2.49 2.65
N SER A 197 20.25 3.49 1.91
CA SER A 197 19.39 4.41 1.16
C SER A 197 19.91 4.63 -0.25
N ILE A 198 18.98 4.79 -1.18
CA ILE A 198 19.26 5.05 -2.58
C ILE A 198 18.55 6.35 -2.95
N ALA A 199 19.29 7.31 -3.49
CA ALA A 199 18.71 8.53 -4.04
C ALA A 199 18.03 8.22 -5.38
N CYS A 200 16.81 8.72 -5.56
CA CYS A 200 16.08 8.62 -6.82
C CYS A 200 16.27 9.88 -7.65
N PRO A 201 16.51 9.77 -8.95
CA PRO A 201 16.71 10.92 -9.83
C PRO A 201 15.42 11.74 -10.04
N ALA A 202 14.26 11.14 -9.77
CA ALA A 202 12.93 11.78 -9.82
C ALA A 202 12.15 11.45 -8.56
N VAL A 203 11.11 12.24 -8.28
CA VAL A 203 10.24 12.02 -7.11
C VAL A 203 9.55 10.67 -7.20
N PRO A 204 9.89 9.69 -6.35
CA PRO A 204 9.23 8.40 -6.35
C PRO A 204 7.88 8.50 -5.64
N TYR A 205 6.85 7.86 -6.21
CA TYR A 205 5.52 7.79 -5.62
C TYR A 205 5.27 6.46 -4.93
N ARG A 206 5.60 5.36 -5.61
CA ARG A 206 5.46 4.00 -5.10
C ARG A 206 6.58 3.13 -5.64
N ALA A 207 6.89 2.08 -4.89
CA ALA A 207 7.74 1.00 -5.35
C ALA A 207 7.02 -0.33 -5.09
N ASN A 208 7.18 -1.27 -6.02
CA ASN A 208 6.72 -2.64 -5.86
C ASN A 208 7.76 -3.59 -6.44
N LEU A 209 7.92 -4.73 -5.77
CA LEU A 209 8.73 -5.80 -6.29
C LEU A 209 7.90 -6.60 -7.32
N PHE A 210 8.38 -6.61 -8.55
CA PHE A 210 7.81 -7.38 -9.64
C PHE A 210 8.71 -8.60 -9.92
N ALA A 211 8.11 -9.77 -9.97
CA ALA A 211 8.86 -11.02 -9.93
C ALA A 211 9.79 -11.08 -8.67
N SER A 212 10.86 -11.83 -8.70
CA SER A 212 11.77 -11.92 -7.55
C SER A 212 12.88 -10.85 -7.53
N ASN A 213 13.07 -10.12 -8.62
CA ASN A 213 14.28 -9.31 -8.79
C ASN A 213 14.10 -8.01 -9.59
N ILE A 214 12.87 -7.62 -9.90
CA ILE A 214 12.59 -6.35 -10.59
C ILE A 214 11.85 -5.42 -9.65
N LEU A 215 12.48 -4.31 -9.30
CA LEU A 215 11.85 -3.23 -8.56
C LEU A 215 11.25 -2.23 -9.55
N ALA A 216 9.95 -2.10 -9.52
CA ALA A 216 9.21 -1.11 -10.28
C ALA A 216 8.96 0.12 -9.40
N ILE A 217 9.40 1.30 -9.85
CA ILE A 217 9.24 2.56 -9.13
C ILE A 217 8.44 3.51 -10.03
N SER A 218 7.25 3.88 -9.58
CA SER A 218 6.46 4.91 -10.25
C SER A 218 6.97 6.30 -9.88
N VAL A 219 7.12 7.16 -10.89
CA VAL A 219 7.43 8.58 -10.77
C VAL A 219 6.34 9.38 -11.51
N GLU A 220 6.43 10.70 -11.54
CA GLU A 220 5.34 11.58 -11.99
C GLU A 220 4.72 11.20 -13.35
N ASN A 221 5.53 10.84 -14.33
CA ASN A 221 5.06 10.52 -15.68
C ASN A 221 5.65 9.22 -16.23
N ASP A 222 6.27 8.41 -15.37
CA ASP A 222 7.04 7.25 -15.80
C ASP A 222 7.00 6.10 -14.83
N LEU A 223 7.38 4.92 -15.30
CA LEU A 223 7.62 3.72 -14.51
C LEU A 223 9.07 3.27 -14.73
N ASN A 224 9.88 3.45 -13.71
CA ASN A 224 11.28 3.03 -13.74
C ASN A 224 11.45 1.61 -13.23
N LEU A 225 12.22 0.80 -13.94
CA LEU A 225 12.45 -0.60 -13.62
C LEU A 225 13.93 -0.81 -13.29
N TYR A 226 14.17 -1.39 -12.14
CA TYR A 226 15.52 -1.68 -11.65
C TYR A 226 15.67 -3.18 -11.38
N ARG A 227 16.74 -3.77 -11.87
CA ARG A 227 17.08 -5.14 -11.45
C ARG A 227 17.83 -5.07 -10.13
N ILE A 228 17.30 -5.75 -9.12
CA ILE A 228 17.96 -5.86 -7.82
C ILE A 228 18.64 -7.22 -7.70
N ALA A 229 19.82 -7.23 -7.10
CA ALA A 229 20.48 -8.47 -6.68
C ALA A 229 19.77 -8.96 -5.40
N VAL A 230 19.19 -10.15 -5.46
CA VAL A 230 18.55 -10.83 -4.33
C VAL A 230 19.50 -11.84 -3.75
#